data_8779cc7cad3ccdc968f81c2536478509
#
_entry.id   8779cc7cad3ccdc968f81c2536478509
#
_cell.length_a   1.000
_cell.length_b   1.000
_cell.length_c   1.000
_cell.angle_alpha   90.00
_cell.angle_beta   90.00
_cell.angle_gamma   90.00
#
_symmetry.space_group_name_H-M   'P 1'
#
loop_
_entity.id
_entity.type
_entity.pdbx_description
1 polymer ?
#
loop_
_entity_poly.entity_id
_entity_poly.type
_entity_poly.pdbx_seq_one_letter_code
_entity_poly.pdbx_strand_id
1 'polypeptide(L)'
;YHAALLLAGRASGKRQYTEVAQKGLERMMELYPETAREQSETEEMCRLILPLAVLYQSTGEEKHRQMLYRVAEDLQKVRHPFGGYREWDTGYRAAFSRESREECSVLTENGDPVADLLYSSNWLPMGFAFAYEATGDRWFHELWKDSVIFCLKTQMFSDRTHLDGAWCRA
;
A
#
# COMPACT_ATOMS: atom_id res chain seq x y z
N TYR A 1 -9.09 -7.27 2.64
CA TYR A 1 -9.99 -8.41 2.44
C TYR A 1 -9.27 -9.58 1.75
N HIS A 2 -8.71 -9.43 0.53
CA HIS A 2 -8.11 -10.53 -0.24
C HIS A 2 -6.92 -11.18 0.45
N ALA A 3 -6.03 -10.41 1.09
CA ALA A 3 -4.92 -10.98 1.88
C ALA A 3 -5.43 -11.90 3.01
N ALA A 4 -6.49 -11.47 3.71
CA ALA A 4 -7.08 -12.28 4.78
C ALA A 4 -7.68 -13.60 4.25
N LEU A 5 -8.35 -13.57 3.09
CA LEU A 5 -8.86 -14.79 2.45
C LEU A 5 -7.73 -15.74 2.03
N LEU A 6 -6.64 -15.23 1.45
CA LEU A 6 -5.48 -16.03 1.08
C LEU A 6 -4.84 -16.71 2.30
N LEU A 7 -4.64 -15.94 3.37
CA LEU A 7 -4.09 -16.47 4.62
C LEU A 7 -5.03 -17.49 5.28
N ALA A 8 -6.34 -17.23 5.28
CA ALA A 8 -7.34 -18.17 5.76
C ALA A 8 -7.38 -19.46 4.91
N GLY A 9 -7.24 -19.34 3.60
CA GLY A 9 -7.13 -20.48 2.69
C GLY A 9 -5.93 -21.37 3.02
N ARG A 10 -4.77 -20.75 3.23
CA ARG A 10 -3.55 -21.45 3.66
C ARG A 10 -3.71 -22.15 5.01
N ALA A 11 -4.24 -21.43 5.99
CA ALA A 11 -4.39 -21.97 7.35
C ALA A 11 -5.43 -23.07 7.47
N SER A 12 -6.50 -23.02 6.69
CA SER A 12 -7.61 -23.96 6.74
C SER A 12 -7.58 -25.07 5.70
N GLY A 13 -6.72 -24.96 4.67
CA GLY A 13 -6.70 -25.83 3.50
C GLY A 13 -7.92 -25.66 2.56
N LYS A 14 -8.75 -24.65 2.78
CA LYS A 14 -9.96 -24.39 1.96
C LYS A 14 -9.60 -23.61 0.68
N ARG A 15 -9.43 -24.34 -0.41
CA ARG A 15 -9.07 -23.79 -1.72
C ARG A 15 -10.00 -22.66 -2.21
N GLN A 16 -11.30 -22.75 -1.91
CA GLN A 16 -12.28 -21.74 -2.32
C GLN A 16 -11.92 -20.32 -1.87
N TYR A 17 -11.25 -20.14 -0.71
CA TYR A 17 -10.82 -18.82 -0.25
C TYR A 17 -9.68 -18.26 -1.13
N THR A 18 -8.74 -19.12 -1.50
CA THR A 18 -7.66 -18.74 -2.42
C THR A 18 -8.21 -18.40 -3.80
N GLU A 19 -9.11 -19.22 -4.33
CA GLU A 19 -9.71 -19.01 -5.67
C GLU A 19 -10.50 -17.70 -5.76
N VAL A 20 -11.28 -17.36 -4.73
CA VAL A 20 -12.05 -16.12 -4.69
C VAL A 20 -11.11 -14.90 -4.61
N ALA A 21 -10.09 -14.97 -3.75
CA ALA A 21 -9.13 -13.88 -3.61
C ALA A 21 -8.27 -13.69 -4.86
N GLN A 22 -7.83 -14.78 -5.48
CA GLN A 22 -7.06 -14.75 -6.73
C GLN A 22 -7.86 -14.08 -7.85
N LYS A 23 -9.10 -14.53 -8.09
CA LYS A 23 -9.97 -13.93 -9.12
C LYS A 23 -10.20 -12.44 -8.88
N GLY A 24 -10.42 -12.04 -7.62
CA GLY A 24 -10.61 -10.64 -7.27
C GLY A 24 -9.38 -9.79 -7.55
N LEU A 25 -8.20 -10.24 -7.14
CA LEU A 25 -6.95 -9.53 -7.37
C LEU A 25 -6.55 -9.50 -8.85
N GLU A 26 -6.70 -10.60 -9.57
CA GLU A 26 -6.46 -10.65 -11.02
C GLU A 26 -7.37 -9.63 -11.73
N ARG A 27 -8.67 -9.59 -11.38
CA ARG A 27 -9.59 -8.61 -11.96
C ARG A 27 -9.22 -7.16 -11.63
N MET A 28 -8.80 -6.88 -10.39
CA MET A 28 -8.29 -5.55 -10.03
C MET A 28 -7.07 -5.17 -10.87
N MET A 29 -6.14 -6.11 -11.07
CA MET A 29 -4.92 -5.85 -11.84
C MET A 29 -5.14 -5.77 -13.37
N GLU A 30 -6.22 -6.36 -13.90
CA GLU A 30 -6.65 -6.12 -15.30
C GLU A 30 -7.08 -4.67 -15.51
N LEU A 31 -7.68 -4.05 -14.51
CA LEU A 31 -8.17 -2.68 -14.53
C LEU A 31 -7.19 -1.66 -13.94
N TYR A 32 -6.07 -2.14 -13.38
CA TYR A 32 -5.03 -1.27 -12.84
C TYR A 32 -4.29 -0.54 -13.97
N PRO A 33 -3.96 0.77 -13.89
CA PRO A 33 -4.07 1.61 -12.69
C PRO A 33 -5.42 2.32 -12.51
N GLU A 34 -6.37 2.18 -13.41
CA GLU A 34 -7.61 2.98 -13.41
C GLU A 34 -8.41 2.80 -12.10
N THR A 35 -8.48 1.58 -11.57
CA THR A 35 -9.16 1.30 -10.29
C THR A 35 -8.50 2.01 -9.11
N ALA A 36 -7.19 2.18 -9.13
CA ALA A 36 -6.47 2.93 -8.10
C ALA A 36 -6.80 4.43 -8.20
N ARG A 37 -6.94 4.95 -9.43
CA ARG A 37 -7.20 6.36 -9.70
C ARG A 37 -8.60 6.82 -9.32
N GLU A 38 -9.58 5.92 -9.26
CA GLU A 38 -10.96 6.27 -8.87
C GLU A 38 -11.06 6.77 -7.43
N GLN A 39 -10.12 6.43 -6.57
CA GLN A 39 -10.12 6.80 -5.15
C GLN A 39 -8.95 7.75 -4.82
N SER A 40 -7.79 7.19 -4.63
CA SER A 40 -6.55 7.88 -4.35
C SER A 40 -5.41 6.98 -4.82
N GLU A 41 -4.74 7.34 -5.89
CA GLU A 41 -3.81 6.45 -6.60
C GLU A 41 -2.71 5.91 -5.69
N THR A 42 -2.05 6.77 -4.94
CA THR A 42 -0.95 6.38 -4.04
C THR A 42 -1.46 5.51 -2.88
N GLU A 43 -2.59 5.86 -2.29
CA GLU A 43 -3.20 5.11 -1.20
C GLU A 43 -3.53 3.68 -1.63
N GLU A 44 -4.16 3.52 -2.80
CA GLU A 44 -4.52 2.21 -3.34
C GLU A 44 -3.30 1.39 -3.73
N MET A 45 -2.25 2.00 -4.30
CA MET A 45 -0.98 1.31 -4.54
C MET A 45 -0.36 0.77 -3.25
N CYS A 46 -0.34 1.58 -2.18
CA CYS A 46 0.16 1.15 -0.87
C CYS A 46 -0.61 -0.08 -0.34
N ARG A 47 -1.92 -0.10 -0.50
CA ARG A 47 -2.80 -1.19 -0.05
C ARG A 47 -2.67 -2.46 -0.89
N LEU A 48 -2.28 -2.35 -2.16
CA LEU A 48 -2.15 -3.51 -3.06
C LEU A 48 -0.90 -4.35 -2.81
N ILE A 49 0.16 -3.80 -2.24
CA ILE A 49 1.43 -4.53 -2.03
C ILE A 49 1.21 -5.80 -1.20
N LEU A 50 0.57 -5.68 -0.04
CA LEU A 50 0.34 -6.84 0.84
C LEU A 50 -0.47 -7.97 0.17
N PRO A 51 -1.67 -7.72 -0.39
CA PRO A 51 -2.45 -8.80 -0.98
C PRO A 51 -1.78 -9.42 -2.21
N LEU A 52 -1.02 -8.68 -3.01
CA LEU A 52 -0.27 -9.23 -4.14
C LEU A 52 0.91 -10.08 -3.69
N ALA A 53 1.62 -9.68 -2.63
CA ALA A 53 2.68 -10.47 -2.02
C ALA A 53 2.14 -11.82 -1.50
N VAL A 54 1.03 -11.79 -0.76
CA VAL A 54 0.39 -13.01 -0.24
C VAL A 54 -0.18 -13.87 -1.37
N LEU A 55 -0.68 -13.26 -2.46
CA LEU A 55 -1.13 -14.00 -3.63
C LEU A 55 0.02 -14.76 -4.28
N TYR A 56 1.13 -14.08 -4.56
CA TYR A 56 2.32 -14.73 -5.12
C TYR A 56 2.84 -15.84 -4.20
N GLN A 57 2.94 -15.59 -2.90
CA GLN A 57 3.35 -16.59 -1.92
C GLN A 57 2.42 -17.83 -1.90
N SER A 58 1.13 -17.64 -2.18
CA SER A 58 0.13 -18.71 -2.17
C SER A 58 0.08 -19.53 -3.45
N THR A 59 0.43 -18.94 -4.59
CA THR A 59 0.27 -19.58 -5.91
C THR A 59 1.59 -19.94 -6.57
N GLY A 60 2.66 -19.20 -6.29
CA GLY A 60 3.96 -19.33 -6.98
C GLY A 60 3.92 -18.94 -8.46
N GLU A 61 2.81 -18.38 -8.96
CA GLU A 61 2.66 -18.07 -10.37
C GLU A 61 3.41 -16.80 -10.76
N GLU A 62 4.20 -16.85 -11.83
CA GLU A 62 5.01 -15.70 -12.28
C GLU A 62 4.16 -14.48 -12.63
N LYS A 63 2.95 -14.66 -13.15
CA LYS A 63 2.03 -13.52 -13.39
C LYS A 63 1.72 -12.73 -12.12
N HIS A 64 1.57 -13.41 -10.98
CA HIS A 64 1.29 -12.75 -9.69
C HIS A 64 2.52 -12.03 -9.15
N ARG A 65 3.71 -12.60 -9.40
CA ARG A 65 4.97 -11.91 -9.14
C ARG A 65 5.06 -10.61 -9.94
N GLN A 66 4.79 -10.67 -11.24
CA GLN A 66 4.80 -9.49 -12.11
C GLN A 66 3.79 -8.42 -11.67
N MET A 67 2.58 -8.81 -11.22
CA MET A 67 1.61 -7.88 -10.65
C MET A 67 2.18 -7.14 -9.42
N LEU A 68 2.83 -7.86 -8.49
CA LEU A 68 3.45 -7.28 -7.31
C LEU A 68 4.54 -6.27 -7.69
N TYR A 69 5.46 -6.64 -8.60
CA TYR A 69 6.53 -5.76 -9.03
C TYR A 69 5.99 -4.53 -9.76
N ARG A 70 5.00 -4.68 -10.62
CA ARG A 70 4.37 -3.56 -11.33
C ARG A 70 3.88 -2.48 -10.36
N VAL A 71 3.11 -2.86 -9.35
CA VAL A 71 2.60 -1.90 -8.36
C VAL A 71 3.72 -1.30 -7.52
N ALA A 72 4.68 -2.11 -7.09
CA ALA A 72 5.82 -1.63 -6.32
C ALA A 72 6.70 -0.64 -7.11
N GLU A 73 6.94 -0.89 -8.41
CA GLU A 73 7.68 -0.01 -9.30
C GLU A 73 6.91 1.31 -9.55
N ASP A 74 5.59 1.24 -9.76
CA ASP A 74 4.77 2.43 -9.92
C ASP A 74 4.79 3.29 -8.66
N LEU A 75 4.72 2.67 -7.49
CA LEU A 75 4.83 3.37 -6.21
C LEU A 75 6.20 4.09 -6.07
N GLN A 76 7.30 3.51 -6.57
CA GLN A 76 8.61 4.18 -6.51
C GLN A 76 8.68 5.44 -7.39
N LYS A 77 7.87 5.58 -8.42
CA LYS A 77 7.82 6.79 -9.27
C LYS A 77 7.33 8.02 -8.50
N VAL A 78 6.49 7.80 -7.50
CA VAL A 78 5.94 8.86 -6.64
C VAL A 78 6.66 8.96 -5.29
N ARG A 79 7.77 8.26 -5.10
CA ARG A 79 8.54 8.30 -3.85
C ARG A 79 9.09 9.69 -3.56
N HIS A 80 8.93 10.13 -2.30
CA HIS A 80 9.46 11.40 -1.83
C HIS A 80 10.88 11.23 -1.25
N PRO A 81 11.81 12.20 -1.45
CA PRO A 81 13.18 12.09 -0.94
C PRO A 81 13.30 11.91 0.58
N PHE A 82 12.33 12.38 1.36
CA PHE A 82 12.31 12.21 2.82
C PHE A 82 11.86 10.82 3.31
N GLY A 83 11.54 9.91 2.39
CA GLY A 83 10.84 8.66 2.65
C GLY A 83 9.35 8.85 2.43
N GLY A 84 8.47 8.00 2.50
CA GLY A 84 7.07 8.17 2.13
C GLY A 84 6.87 8.44 0.64
N TYR A 85 5.69 8.82 0.27
CA TYR A 85 5.28 8.93 -1.14
C TYR A 85 4.50 10.22 -1.37
N ARG A 86 4.51 10.70 -2.62
CA ARG A 86 3.68 11.81 -3.04
C ARG A 86 2.32 11.29 -3.46
N GLU A 87 1.28 12.10 -3.32
CA GLU A 87 -0.02 11.77 -3.85
C GLU A 87 0.06 11.83 -5.38
N TRP A 88 -0.49 10.87 -6.06
CA TRP A 88 -0.49 10.61 -7.51
C TRP A 88 0.41 11.54 -8.35
N ASP A 89 0.82 11.13 -9.53
CA ASP A 89 1.83 11.83 -10.34
C ASP A 89 1.32 12.43 -11.65
N THR A 90 0.09 12.18 -12.05
CA THR A 90 -0.39 12.40 -13.42
C THR A 90 -1.51 13.42 -13.54
N GLY A 91 -1.59 14.47 -12.80
CA GLY A 91 -2.70 15.44 -12.93
C GLY A 91 -4.11 14.85 -12.73
N TYR A 92 -4.19 13.57 -12.37
CA TYR A 92 -5.43 12.97 -11.91
C TYR A 92 -5.84 13.59 -10.58
N ARG A 93 -7.11 13.81 -10.38
CA ARG A 93 -7.64 14.40 -9.17
C ARG A 93 -8.48 13.38 -8.42
N ALA A 94 -8.11 13.07 -7.19
CA ALA A 94 -8.87 12.15 -6.36
C ALA A 94 -10.29 12.68 -6.10
N ALA A 95 -11.25 11.75 -5.99
CA ALA A 95 -12.65 12.08 -5.70
C ALA A 95 -12.82 12.89 -4.39
N PHE A 96 -11.92 12.72 -3.44
CA PHE A 96 -11.89 13.41 -2.14
C PHE A 96 -10.87 14.56 -2.11
N SER A 97 -10.81 15.34 -3.17
CA SER A 97 -9.98 16.56 -3.21
C SER A 97 -10.57 17.68 -2.36
N ARG A 98 -9.88 18.83 -2.29
CA ARG A 98 -10.32 20.03 -1.55
C ARG A 98 -11.77 20.49 -1.79
N GLU A 99 -12.38 20.08 -2.88
CA GLU A 99 -13.78 20.38 -3.16
C GLU A 99 -14.76 19.43 -2.46
N SER A 100 -14.29 18.26 -2.04
CA SER A 100 -15.09 17.34 -1.23
C SER A 100 -15.16 17.86 0.21
N ARG A 101 -16.36 18.17 0.65
CA ARG A 101 -16.61 18.61 2.02
C ARG A 101 -16.81 17.47 3.01
N GLU A 102 -16.81 16.23 2.52
CA GLU A 102 -17.19 15.06 3.32
C GLU A 102 -15.98 14.43 4.04
N GLU A 103 -14.77 14.55 3.49
CA GLU A 103 -13.54 14.01 4.09
C GLU A 103 -12.48 15.11 4.20
N CYS A 104 -12.60 15.95 5.22
CA CYS A 104 -11.72 17.12 5.44
C CYS A 104 -10.27 16.74 5.82
N SER A 105 -9.98 15.48 6.09
CA SER A 105 -8.65 15.03 6.52
C SER A 105 -7.72 14.65 5.37
N VAL A 106 -8.23 14.60 4.14
CA VAL A 106 -7.46 14.27 2.95
C VAL A 106 -7.51 15.46 1.98
N LEU A 107 -6.83 16.53 2.35
CA LEU A 107 -6.72 17.74 1.53
C LEU A 107 -5.40 17.72 0.74
N THR A 108 -5.13 16.63 0.03
CA THR A 108 -3.94 16.49 -0.79
C THR A 108 -4.21 16.83 -2.24
N GLU A 109 -3.23 17.43 -2.88
CA GLU A 109 -3.19 17.65 -4.32
C GLU A 109 -2.12 16.78 -4.98
N ASN A 110 -2.18 16.66 -6.29
CA ASN A 110 -1.19 15.93 -7.04
C ASN A 110 0.23 16.45 -6.74
N GLY A 111 1.11 15.55 -6.32
CA GLY A 111 2.49 15.86 -5.96
C GLY A 111 2.71 16.26 -4.49
N ASP A 112 1.67 16.44 -3.70
CA ASP A 112 1.81 16.69 -2.27
C ASP A 112 2.41 15.45 -1.57
N PRO A 113 3.28 15.64 -0.56
CA PRO A 113 3.76 14.54 0.27
C PRO A 113 2.61 13.89 1.02
N VAL A 114 2.49 12.57 0.91
CA VAL A 114 1.51 11.80 1.67
C VAL A 114 2.11 11.38 2.99
N ALA A 115 1.63 11.98 4.07
CA ALA A 115 1.96 11.59 5.44
C ALA A 115 0.85 10.77 6.10
N ASP A 116 -0.22 10.45 5.36
CA ASP A 116 -1.31 9.64 5.89
C ASP A 116 -0.81 8.27 6.32
N LEU A 117 -0.71 8.11 7.65
CA LEU A 117 -0.27 6.86 8.28
C LEU A 117 -1.44 5.91 8.54
N LEU A 118 -2.67 6.35 8.40
CA LEU A 118 -3.83 5.50 8.64
C LEU A 118 -4.22 4.71 7.39
N TYR A 119 -4.27 5.35 6.24
CA TYR A 119 -4.79 4.74 5.01
C TYR A 119 -3.73 4.39 3.97
N SER A 120 -2.53 4.96 4.06
CA SER A 120 -1.47 4.77 3.07
C SER A 120 -0.21 4.13 3.66
N SER A 121 0.65 4.96 4.23
CA SER A 121 2.03 4.59 4.54
C SER A 121 2.18 3.45 5.56
N ASN A 122 1.21 3.27 6.47
CA ASN A 122 1.23 2.20 7.48
C ASN A 122 1.05 0.78 6.88
N TRP A 123 0.53 0.67 5.67
CA TRP A 123 0.39 -0.63 5.00
C TRP A 123 1.72 -1.16 4.46
N LEU A 124 2.66 -0.26 4.17
CA LEU A 124 3.89 -0.59 3.47
C LEU A 124 4.88 -1.43 4.30
N PRO A 125 5.11 -1.18 5.60
CA PRO A 125 6.00 -2.03 6.37
C PRO A 125 5.58 -3.50 6.34
N MET A 126 4.29 -3.77 6.49
CA MET A 126 3.77 -5.14 6.39
C MET A 126 3.83 -5.65 4.95
N GLY A 127 3.38 -4.84 4.00
CA GLY A 127 3.36 -5.20 2.57
C GLY A 127 4.74 -5.60 2.06
N PHE A 128 5.76 -4.77 2.30
CA PHE A 128 7.12 -5.05 1.84
C PHE A 128 7.80 -6.20 2.60
N ALA A 129 7.49 -6.40 3.88
CA ALA A 129 7.98 -7.58 4.61
C ALA A 129 7.45 -8.87 3.96
N PHE A 130 6.17 -8.95 3.66
CA PHE A 130 5.58 -10.09 2.97
C PHE A 130 6.09 -10.24 1.53
N ALA A 131 6.33 -9.12 0.82
CA ALA A 131 6.93 -9.15 -0.51
C ALA A 131 8.36 -9.70 -0.49
N TYR A 132 9.16 -9.32 0.50
CA TYR A 132 10.49 -9.90 0.70
C TYR A 132 10.42 -11.39 1.03
N GLU A 133 9.54 -11.79 1.95
CA GLU A 133 9.35 -13.20 2.29
C GLU A 133 8.92 -14.04 1.08
N ALA A 134 8.03 -13.50 0.24
CA ALA A 134 7.51 -14.19 -0.93
C ALA A 134 8.51 -14.32 -2.08
N THR A 135 9.39 -13.31 -2.26
CA THR A 135 10.28 -13.22 -3.43
C THR A 135 11.75 -13.52 -3.11
N GLY A 136 12.19 -13.33 -1.87
CA GLY A 136 13.59 -13.34 -1.49
C GLY A 136 14.40 -12.14 -2.03
N ASP A 137 13.75 -11.19 -2.71
CA ASP A 137 14.43 -10.07 -3.36
C ASP A 137 14.78 -8.97 -2.34
N ARG A 138 16.09 -8.70 -2.19
CA ARG A 138 16.61 -7.66 -1.29
C ARG A 138 16.06 -6.27 -1.59
N TRP A 139 15.58 -6.00 -2.79
CA TRP A 139 14.94 -4.75 -3.11
C TRP A 139 13.72 -4.49 -2.20
N PHE A 140 12.86 -5.48 -1.98
CA PHE A 140 11.74 -5.37 -1.04
C PHE A 140 12.18 -5.20 0.41
N HIS A 141 13.30 -5.81 0.80
CA HIS A 141 13.88 -5.58 2.13
C HIS A 141 14.31 -4.12 2.34
N GLU A 142 14.96 -3.51 1.34
CA GLU A 142 15.34 -2.09 1.43
C GLU A 142 14.09 -1.17 1.44
N LEU A 143 13.07 -1.47 0.64
CA LEU A 143 11.79 -0.74 0.68
C LEU A 143 11.10 -0.88 2.04
N TRP A 144 11.12 -2.07 2.62
CA TRP A 144 10.63 -2.31 3.98
C TRP A 144 11.34 -1.44 5.00
N LYS A 145 12.66 -1.46 5.01
CA LYS A 145 13.49 -0.66 5.90
C LYS A 145 13.20 0.84 5.78
N ASP A 146 13.11 1.34 4.56
CA ASP A 146 12.81 2.74 4.31
C ASP A 146 11.41 3.13 4.81
N SER A 147 10.41 2.28 4.62
CA SER A 147 9.05 2.51 5.11
C SER A 147 8.98 2.52 6.64
N VAL A 148 9.71 1.63 7.32
CA VAL A 148 9.81 1.62 8.79
C VAL A 148 10.51 2.89 9.30
N ILE A 149 11.62 3.28 8.66
CA ILE A 149 12.34 4.52 9.02
C ILE A 149 11.44 5.74 8.84
N PHE A 150 10.64 5.79 7.76
CA PHE A 150 9.68 6.86 7.55
C PHE A 150 8.64 6.92 8.68
N CYS A 151 8.03 5.80 9.03
CA CYS A 151 7.07 5.74 10.14
C CYS A 151 7.70 6.22 11.47
N LEU A 152 8.94 5.83 11.75
CA LEU A 152 9.64 6.29 12.95
C LEU A 152 9.95 7.80 12.93
N LYS A 153 10.31 8.36 11.77
CA LYS A 153 10.57 9.80 11.62
C LYS A 153 9.33 10.67 11.76
N THR A 154 8.16 10.13 11.45
CA THR A 154 6.87 10.84 11.55
C THR A 154 6.21 10.71 12.91
N GLN A 155 6.82 9.95 13.82
CA GLN A 155 6.37 9.83 15.20
C GLN A 155 6.55 11.16 15.94
N MET A 156 5.52 11.59 16.67
CA MET A 156 5.56 12.83 17.44
C MET A 156 6.38 12.67 18.70
N PHE A 157 7.21 13.69 18.99
CA PHE A 157 7.86 13.87 20.26
C PHE A 157 7.18 15.02 20.98
N SER A 158 6.68 14.80 22.19
CA SER A 158 5.92 15.79 22.95
C SER A 158 6.15 15.62 24.46
N ASP A 159 6.12 16.76 25.16
CA ASP A 159 6.04 16.80 26.63
C ASP A 159 4.63 16.45 27.15
N ARG A 160 3.66 16.40 26.26
CA ARG A 160 2.30 15.94 26.56
C ARG A 160 2.21 14.44 26.38
N THR A 161 2.06 13.69 27.46
CA THR A 161 2.09 12.22 27.50
C THR A 161 1.07 11.56 26.55
N HIS A 162 -0.05 12.20 26.24
CA HIS A 162 -1.06 11.66 25.32
C HIS A 162 -0.72 11.88 23.84
N LEU A 163 0.29 12.70 23.53
CA LEU A 163 0.78 12.95 22.17
C LEU A 163 2.14 12.33 21.93
N ASP A 164 2.92 12.08 22.97
CA ASP A 164 4.26 11.52 22.85
C ASP A 164 4.20 10.10 22.30
N GLY A 165 4.96 9.86 21.23
CA GLY A 165 4.94 8.58 20.53
C GLY A 165 3.76 8.36 19.59
N ALA A 166 2.82 9.28 19.49
CA ALA A 166 1.68 9.19 18.57
C ALA A 166 2.09 9.52 17.13
N TRP A 167 1.19 9.26 16.19
CA TRP A 167 1.29 9.69 14.81
C TRP A 167 0.10 10.55 14.43
N CYS A 168 0.33 11.54 13.59
CA CYS A 168 -0.76 12.24 12.93
C CYS A 168 -1.44 11.31 11.92
N ARG A 169 -2.72 11.54 11.68
CA ARG A 169 -3.44 10.80 10.66
C ARG A 169 -2.97 11.22 9.25
N ALA A 170 -2.82 12.51 9.01
CA ALA A 170 -2.38 13.12 7.76
C ALA A 170 -1.66 14.43 8.05
#